data_f7faebc4145e3491490e70a1212bf469
#
_entry.id   f7faebc4145e3491490e70a1212bf469
#
_cell.length_a   1.000
_cell.length_b   1.000
_cell.length_c   1.000
_cell.angle_alpha   90.00
_cell.angle_beta   90.00
_cell.angle_gamma   90.00
#
_symmetry.space_group_name_H-M   'P 1'
#
loop_
_entity.id
_entity.type
_entity.pdbx_description
1 polymer ?
#
loop_
_entity_poly.entity_id
_entity_poly.type
_entity_poly.pdbx_seq_one_letter_code
_entity_poly.pdbx_strand_id
1 'polypeptide(L)'
;SNFMLHYNFPPYSVGEAGRVGSPGRREIGHGKLAWRALRPLLPKKDEFPYTIRLVSEITESNGSSSMATVCGGSLALMDAGVPVKRPVAGIAMGLIKDGDDFAVLSDILGDEDHLGDMDFKVAGSDAGVTSLQMDIKITSITPEIMTIALEQARDGRIHILGEMAKALTNAREDLADSAPKITTLKIPVDKIRDIIGPGGKIIREICEETGAKIDIEEDGTVKVAAVSGPS
;
A
#
# COMPACT_ATOMS: atom_id res chain seq x y z
N SER A 1 1.50 12.21 8.14
CA SER A 1 0.83 11.09 7.47
C SER A 1 1.24 9.79 8.16
N ASN A 2 0.28 8.93 8.49
CA ASN A 2 0.52 7.61 9.09
C ASN A 2 0.79 6.50 8.05
N PHE A 3 0.76 6.84 6.76
CA PHE A 3 1.09 5.93 5.67
C PHE A 3 1.97 6.59 4.63
N MET A 4 3.11 5.97 4.37
CA MET A 4 4.09 6.37 3.37
C MET A 4 4.33 5.21 2.42
N LEU A 5 4.47 5.51 1.12
CA LEU A 5 4.86 4.54 0.10
C LEU A 5 6.01 5.12 -0.72
N HIS A 6 7.09 4.37 -0.79
CA HIS A 6 8.26 4.66 -1.60
C HIS A 6 8.30 3.67 -2.77
N TYR A 7 8.47 4.18 -3.96
CA TYR A 7 8.55 3.39 -5.18
C TYR A 7 9.86 3.74 -5.89
N ASN A 8 10.70 2.74 -6.06
CA ASN A 8 12.02 2.88 -6.67
C ASN A 8 12.08 2.01 -7.93
N PHE A 9 12.44 2.64 -9.05
CA PHE A 9 12.52 2.01 -10.37
C PHE A 9 13.89 2.33 -11.00
N PRO A 10 14.96 1.65 -10.57
CA PRO A 10 16.28 1.89 -11.10
C PRO A 10 16.40 1.40 -12.56
N PRO A 11 17.29 2.00 -13.37
CA PRO A 11 17.45 1.66 -14.79
C PRO A 11 17.71 0.18 -15.05
N TYR A 12 18.42 -0.49 -14.18
CA TYR A 12 18.73 -1.91 -14.33
C TYR A 12 17.51 -2.84 -14.31
N SER A 13 16.36 -2.37 -13.76
CA SER A 13 15.11 -3.15 -13.74
C SER A 13 14.55 -3.43 -15.14
N VAL A 14 14.96 -2.66 -16.13
CA VAL A 14 14.62 -2.86 -17.56
C VAL A 14 15.88 -3.11 -18.41
N GLY A 15 17.00 -3.52 -17.78
CA GLY A 15 18.24 -3.82 -18.48
C GLY A 15 18.99 -2.61 -19.00
N GLU A 16 18.67 -1.40 -18.55
CA GLU A 16 19.33 -0.17 -18.96
C GLU A 16 20.48 0.20 -18.04
N ALA A 17 21.54 0.76 -18.63
CA ALA A 17 22.60 1.45 -17.89
C ALA A 17 22.20 2.92 -17.69
N GLY A 18 22.17 3.36 -16.44
CA GLY A 18 21.79 4.72 -16.11
C GLY A 18 22.19 5.13 -14.70
N ARG A 19 22.06 6.42 -14.41
CA ARG A 19 22.38 6.94 -13.06
C ARG A 19 21.24 6.58 -12.09
N VAL A 20 21.60 5.93 -10.99
CA VAL A 20 20.72 5.76 -9.85
C VAL A 20 20.76 7.05 -9.02
N GLY A 21 19.62 7.69 -8.84
CA GLY A 21 19.49 8.98 -8.16
C GLY A 21 18.16 9.15 -7.46
N SER A 22 17.77 10.39 -7.21
CA SER A 22 16.45 10.70 -6.64
C SER A 22 15.32 10.27 -7.59
N PRO A 23 14.15 9.84 -7.06
CA PRO A 23 13.01 9.43 -7.88
C PRO A 23 12.60 10.51 -8.88
N GLY A 24 12.43 10.11 -10.13
CA GLY A 24 11.92 10.96 -11.19
C GLY A 24 10.38 11.11 -11.17
N ARG A 25 9.84 11.84 -12.13
CA ARG A 25 8.38 12.09 -12.23
C ARG A 25 7.58 10.79 -12.38
N ARG A 26 8.11 9.82 -13.16
CA ARG A 26 7.46 8.52 -13.39
C ARG A 26 7.35 7.73 -12.09
N GLU A 27 8.42 7.66 -11.33
CA GLU A 27 8.45 6.95 -10.04
C GLU A 27 7.52 7.59 -9.03
N ILE A 28 7.50 8.93 -8.95
CA ILE A 28 6.58 9.65 -8.08
C ILE A 28 5.12 9.37 -8.47
N GLY A 29 4.80 9.37 -9.77
CA GLY A 29 3.46 9.07 -10.29
C GLY A 29 3.03 7.64 -9.99
N HIS A 30 3.88 6.66 -10.25
CA HIS A 30 3.63 5.24 -9.97
C HIS A 30 3.47 4.97 -8.47
N GLY A 31 4.34 5.53 -7.65
CA GLY A 31 4.23 5.43 -6.19
C GLY A 31 2.93 6.06 -5.67
N LYS A 32 2.52 7.20 -6.23
CA LYS A 32 1.26 7.85 -5.86
C LYS A 32 0.03 7.05 -6.27
N LEU A 33 0.07 6.38 -7.42
CA LEU A 33 -0.98 5.48 -7.88
C LEU A 33 -1.15 4.30 -6.92
N ALA A 34 -0.05 3.61 -6.57
CA ALA A 34 -0.07 2.51 -5.63
C ALA A 34 -0.51 2.95 -4.22
N TRP A 35 -0.05 4.12 -3.77
CA TRP A 35 -0.48 4.70 -2.50
C TRP A 35 -2.00 4.95 -2.46
N ARG A 36 -2.58 5.49 -3.54
CA ARG A 36 -4.03 5.71 -3.65
C ARG A 36 -4.81 4.41 -3.67
N ALA A 37 -4.26 3.38 -4.33
CA ALA A 37 -4.89 2.07 -4.41
C ALA A 37 -5.03 1.40 -3.04
N LEU A 38 -4.01 1.47 -2.19
CA LEU A 38 -3.93 0.78 -0.91
C LEU A 38 -4.56 1.56 0.24
N ARG A 39 -4.41 2.89 0.25
CA ARG A 39 -4.82 3.75 1.37
C ARG A 39 -6.25 3.56 1.87
N PRO A 40 -7.29 3.41 1.01
CA PRO A 40 -8.67 3.29 1.48
C PRO A 40 -8.95 2.04 2.33
N LEU A 41 -8.11 1.01 2.20
CA LEU A 41 -8.25 -0.28 2.88
C LEU A 41 -7.44 -0.37 4.18
N LEU A 42 -6.63 0.64 4.48
CA LEU A 42 -5.83 0.67 5.71
C LEU A 42 -6.71 0.95 6.93
N PRO A 43 -6.32 0.43 8.10
CA PRO A 43 -6.99 0.72 9.36
C PRO A 43 -6.85 2.21 9.71
N LYS A 44 -7.74 2.69 10.58
CA LYS A 44 -7.61 4.02 11.17
C LYS A 44 -6.49 4.05 12.21
N LYS A 45 -6.04 5.25 12.56
CA LYS A 45 -4.92 5.44 13.51
C LYS A 45 -5.27 4.99 14.94
N ASP A 46 -6.53 5.06 15.32
CA ASP A 46 -7.06 4.59 16.60
C ASP A 46 -7.13 3.05 16.68
N GLU A 47 -7.38 2.40 15.54
CA GLU A 47 -7.40 0.94 15.42
C GLU A 47 -5.99 0.34 15.30
N PHE A 48 -5.07 1.07 14.64
CA PHE A 48 -3.69 0.66 14.40
C PHE A 48 -2.74 1.86 14.57
N PRO A 49 -2.22 2.11 15.77
CA PRO A 49 -1.50 3.34 16.12
C PRO A 49 -0.08 3.45 15.55
N TYR A 50 0.24 2.66 14.56
CA TYR A 50 1.55 2.63 13.91
C TYR A 50 1.64 3.58 12.71
N THR A 51 2.85 4.00 12.40
CA THR A 51 3.17 4.57 11.10
C THR A 51 3.61 3.46 10.17
N ILE A 52 2.90 3.33 9.05
CA ILE A 52 3.16 2.33 8.04
C ILE A 52 4.07 2.93 6.96
N ARG A 53 5.20 2.29 6.71
CA ARG A 53 6.10 2.62 5.61
C ARG A 53 6.24 1.42 4.69
N LEU A 54 5.71 1.54 3.48
CA LEU A 54 5.84 0.53 2.43
C LEU A 54 6.90 0.98 1.44
N VAL A 55 7.86 0.10 1.16
CA VAL A 55 8.93 0.34 0.19
C VAL A 55 8.82 -0.70 -0.91
N SER A 56 8.72 -0.23 -2.15
CA SER A 56 8.72 -1.08 -3.35
C SER A 56 10.00 -0.85 -4.13
N GLU A 57 10.83 -1.87 -4.21
CA GLU A 57 12.05 -1.90 -5.01
C GLU A 57 11.80 -2.76 -6.25
N ILE A 58 11.79 -2.15 -7.42
CA ILE A 58 11.59 -2.86 -8.68
C ILE A 58 12.94 -3.35 -9.17
N THR A 59 13.14 -4.65 -9.15
CA THR A 59 14.42 -5.28 -9.54
C THR A 59 14.41 -5.78 -10.97
N GLU A 60 13.21 -6.10 -11.50
CA GLU A 60 13.00 -6.53 -12.89
C GLU A 60 11.58 -6.14 -13.32
N SER A 61 11.39 -5.70 -14.56
CA SER A 61 10.10 -5.28 -15.08
C SER A 61 9.97 -5.50 -16.58
N ASN A 62 8.89 -6.16 -16.98
CA ASN A 62 8.38 -6.17 -18.35
C ASN A 62 6.84 -6.16 -18.31
N GLY A 63 6.27 -5.00 -18.07
CA GLY A 63 4.85 -4.79 -17.84
C GLY A 63 4.62 -3.78 -16.72
N SER A 64 3.50 -3.88 -16.00
CA SER A 64 3.10 -2.89 -15.01
C SER A 64 3.74 -3.12 -13.63
N SER A 65 4.92 -2.57 -13.41
CA SER A 65 5.58 -2.55 -12.09
C SER A 65 4.77 -1.82 -11.01
N SER A 66 3.96 -0.81 -11.36
CA SER A 66 3.08 -0.14 -10.41
C SER A 66 1.95 -1.05 -9.91
N MET A 67 1.38 -1.89 -10.78
CA MET A 67 0.36 -2.85 -10.38
C MET A 67 0.96 -4.03 -9.60
N ALA A 68 2.17 -4.47 -9.96
CA ALA A 68 2.94 -5.38 -9.13
C ALA A 68 3.20 -4.82 -7.72
N THR A 69 3.50 -3.52 -7.62
CA THR A 69 3.63 -2.81 -6.32
C THR A 69 2.32 -2.81 -5.52
N VAL A 70 1.17 -2.66 -6.17
CA VAL A 70 -0.14 -2.77 -5.49
C VAL A 70 -0.34 -4.16 -4.92
N CYS A 71 -0.14 -5.20 -5.73
CA CYS A 71 -0.32 -6.60 -5.31
C CYS A 71 0.66 -7.01 -4.21
N GLY A 72 1.96 -6.80 -4.44
CA GLY A 72 3.02 -7.09 -3.47
C GLY A 72 2.91 -6.26 -2.20
N GLY A 73 2.54 -4.98 -2.33
CA GLY A 73 2.30 -4.10 -1.19
C GLY A 73 1.09 -4.52 -0.35
N SER A 74 0.02 -5.02 -0.99
CA SER A 74 -1.13 -5.59 -0.30
C SER A 74 -0.73 -6.82 0.52
N LEU A 75 0.03 -7.75 -0.08
CA LEU A 75 0.54 -8.93 0.61
C LEU A 75 1.50 -8.57 1.74
N ALA A 76 2.42 -7.62 1.52
CA ALA A 76 3.37 -7.18 2.53
C ALA A 76 2.68 -6.52 3.75
N LEU A 77 1.62 -5.75 3.53
CA LEU A 77 0.81 -5.19 4.61
C LEU A 77 0.13 -6.30 5.43
N MET A 78 -0.44 -7.29 4.76
CA MET A 78 -1.09 -8.43 5.41
C MET A 78 -0.07 -9.29 6.19
N ASP A 79 1.10 -9.53 5.61
CA ASP A 79 2.18 -10.31 6.24
C ASP A 79 2.78 -9.59 7.45
N ALA A 80 2.82 -8.26 7.42
CA ALA A 80 3.25 -7.44 8.57
C ALA A 80 2.21 -7.35 9.70
N GLY A 81 1.04 -7.97 9.58
CA GLY A 81 -0.02 -7.92 10.58
C GLY A 81 -0.81 -6.60 10.57
N VAL A 82 -0.77 -5.84 9.48
CA VAL A 82 -1.62 -4.65 9.35
C VAL A 82 -3.06 -5.11 9.07
N PRO A 83 -4.05 -4.77 9.92
CA PRO A 83 -5.42 -5.21 9.74
C PRO A 83 -6.12 -4.47 8.60
N VAL A 84 -5.69 -4.77 7.36
CA VAL A 84 -6.31 -4.23 6.16
C VAL A 84 -7.75 -4.74 6.03
N LYS A 85 -8.65 -3.89 5.58
CA LYS A 85 -10.06 -4.24 5.43
C LYS A 85 -10.29 -5.35 4.40
N ARG A 86 -9.52 -5.34 3.32
CA ARG A 86 -9.55 -6.32 2.21
C ARG A 86 -8.22 -6.30 1.46
N PRO A 87 -7.80 -7.40 0.84
CA PRO A 87 -6.69 -7.39 -0.09
C PRO A 87 -7.00 -6.54 -1.33
N VAL A 88 -5.97 -5.98 -1.93
CA VAL A 88 -6.06 -5.15 -3.13
C VAL A 88 -5.17 -5.75 -4.21
N ALA A 89 -5.73 -5.96 -5.39
CA ALA A 89 -4.97 -6.30 -6.59
C ALA A 89 -5.01 -5.16 -7.60
N GLY A 90 -4.07 -5.15 -8.51
CA GLY A 90 -4.01 -4.23 -9.63
C GLY A 90 -3.69 -4.95 -10.92
N ILE A 91 -4.22 -4.46 -12.04
CA ILE A 91 -3.98 -4.97 -13.37
C ILE A 91 -3.78 -3.80 -14.35
N ALA A 92 -2.88 -3.99 -15.31
CA ALA A 92 -2.71 -3.07 -16.44
C ALA A 92 -3.42 -3.63 -17.66
N MET A 93 -4.26 -2.80 -18.25
CA MET A 93 -5.06 -3.13 -19.42
C MET A 93 -4.58 -2.29 -20.60
N GLY A 94 -4.76 -2.81 -21.80
CA GLY A 94 -4.49 -2.11 -23.05
C GLY A 94 -5.70 -2.09 -23.97
N LEU A 95 -5.65 -1.19 -24.96
CA LEU A 95 -6.60 -1.13 -26.04
C LEU A 95 -5.86 -1.04 -27.37
N ILE A 96 -6.31 -1.81 -28.33
CA ILE A 96 -5.96 -1.65 -29.75
C ILE A 96 -7.24 -1.35 -30.50
N LYS A 97 -7.25 -0.31 -31.32
CA LYS A 97 -8.42 0.15 -32.08
C LYS A 97 -8.06 0.40 -33.54
N ASP A 98 -8.78 -0.24 -34.47
CA ASP A 98 -8.66 -0.01 -35.89
C ASP A 98 -10.05 0.29 -36.47
N GLY A 99 -10.28 1.55 -36.86
CA GLY A 99 -11.59 2.00 -37.31
C GLY A 99 -12.64 1.83 -36.20
N ASP A 100 -13.66 1.01 -36.47
CA ASP A 100 -14.72 0.68 -35.52
C ASP A 100 -14.42 -0.60 -34.72
N ASP A 101 -13.45 -1.40 -35.16
CA ASP A 101 -13.00 -2.59 -34.45
C ASP A 101 -12.06 -2.26 -33.30
N PHE A 102 -12.14 -3.02 -32.23
CA PHE A 102 -11.25 -2.88 -31.09
C PHE A 102 -11.01 -4.19 -30.33
N ALA A 103 -9.89 -4.25 -29.64
CA ALA A 103 -9.54 -5.34 -28.73
C ALA A 103 -9.03 -4.78 -27.41
N VAL A 104 -9.55 -5.28 -26.30
CA VAL A 104 -9.07 -4.98 -24.96
C VAL A 104 -8.10 -6.08 -24.53
N LEU A 105 -6.90 -5.67 -24.10
CA LEU A 105 -5.84 -6.54 -23.64
C LEU A 105 -5.77 -6.54 -22.12
N SER A 106 -5.53 -7.70 -21.51
CA SER A 106 -5.35 -7.85 -20.06
C SER A 106 -3.89 -8.11 -19.73
N ASP A 107 -3.39 -7.50 -18.66
CA ASP A 107 -2.03 -7.69 -18.13
C ASP A 107 -0.96 -7.47 -19.21
N ILE A 108 -0.95 -6.26 -19.74
CA ILE A 108 -0.13 -5.89 -20.89
C ILE A 108 1.36 -5.88 -20.58
N LEU A 109 2.16 -6.32 -21.55
CA LEU A 109 3.62 -6.18 -21.57
C LEU A 109 4.05 -4.77 -21.95
N GLY A 110 5.35 -4.48 -21.81
CA GLY A 110 5.91 -3.16 -22.15
C GLY A 110 5.71 -2.76 -23.60
N ASP A 111 5.82 -3.69 -24.55
CA ASP A 111 5.60 -3.43 -25.98
C ASP A 111 4.11 -3.15 -26.29
N GLU A 112 3.21 -3.84 -25.63
CA GLU A 112 1.76 -3.62 -25.75
C GLU A 112 1.34 -2.28 -25.16
N ASP A 113 1.97 -1.83 -24.07
CA ASP A 113 1.82 -0.49 -23.50
C ASP A 113 2.31 0.58 -24.50
N HIS A 114 3.48 0.35 -25.10
CA HIS A 114 4.09 1.34 -26.01
C HIS A 114 3.34 1.47 -27.34
N LEU A 115 2.90 0.36 -27.92
CA LEU A 115 2.26 0.31 -29.24
C LEU A 115 0.74 0.44 -29.19
N GLY A 116 0.11 0.25 -28.04
CA GLY A 116 -1.34 0.31 -27.87
C GLY A 116 -1.90 1.74 -27.97
N ASP A 117 -3.18 1.83 -28.23
CA ASP A 117 -3.94 3.10 -28.39
C ASP A 117 -4.39 3.71 -27.07
N MET A 118 -4.49 2.89 -26.02
CA MET A 118 -4.74 3.29 -24.66
C MET A 118 -4.13 2.25 -23.72
N ASP A 119 -3.56 2.71 -22.63
CA ASP A 119 -3.31 1.88 -21.45
C ASP A 119 -4.08 2.44 -20.24
N PHE A 120 -4.55 1.54 -19.39
CA PHE A 120 -5.16 1.94 -18.14
C PHE A 120 -4.89 0.91 -17.04
N LYS A 121 -4.73 1.42 -15.84
CA LYS A 121 -4.39 0.64 -14.66
C LYS A 121 -5.55 0.73 -13.69
N VAL A 122 -6.06 -0.45 -13.30
CA VAL A 122 -7.20 -0.56 -12.39
C VAL A 122 -6.77 -1.33 -11.16
N ALA A 123 -6.88 -0.71 -10.00
CA ALA A 123 -6.61 -1.36 -8.72
C ALA A 123 -7.86 -1.36 -7.85
N GLY A 124 -8.04 -2.41 -7.05
CA GLY A 124 -9.16 -2.52 -6.13
C GLY A 124 -9.26 -3.87 -5.46
N SER A 125 -10.25 -3.98 -4.59
CA SER A 125 -10.62 -5.22 -3.92
C SER A 125 -11.70 -5.98 -4.72
N ASP A 126 -12.17 -7.08 -4.15
CA ASP A 126 -13.38 -7.78 -4.61
C ASP A 126 -14.65 -6.91 -4.57
N ALA A 127 -14.70 -5.94 -3.66
CA ALA A 127 -15.86 -5.05 -3.47
C ALA A 127 -15.89 -3.85 -4.44
N GLY A 128 -14.77 -3.49 -5.07
CA GLY A 128 -14.73 -2.37 -6.02
C GLY A 128 -13.35 -1.79 -6.27
N VAL A 129 -13.33 -0.78 -7.14
CA VAL A 129 -12.13 -0.06 -7.57
C VAL A 129 -11.72 0.97 -6.53
N THR A 130 -10.44 1.01 -6.20
CA THR A 130 -9.85 2.01 -5.27
C THR A 130 -8.98 3.03 -5.99
N SER A 131 -8.45 2.68 -7.16
CA SER A 131 -7.65 3.59 -7.99
C SER A 131 -7.72 3.21 -9.45
N LEU A 132 -7.74 4.23 -10.29
CA LEU A 132 -7.68 4.10 -11.74
C LEU A 132 -6.74 5.17 -12.29
N GLN A 133 -5.93 4.79 -13.27
CA GLN A 133 -5.14 5.71 -14.08
C GLN A 133 -5.23 5.27 -15.53
N MET A 134 -5.39 6.22 -16.42
CA MET A 134 -5.58 6.00 -17.84
C MET A 134 -4.69 6.93 -18.63
N ASP A 135 -4.10 6.40 -19.70
CA ASP A 135 -3.37 7.16 -20.73
C ASP A 135 -3.98 6.83 -22.09
N ILE A 136 -4.60 7.84 -22.72
CA ILE A 136 -5.29 7.71 -24.00
C ILE A 136 -4.42 8.37 -25.06
N LYS A 137 -4.00 7.61 -26.06
CA LYS A 137 -3.12 8.04 -27.15
C LYS A 137 -3.88 8.34 -28.45
N ILE A 138 -5.19 8.10 -28.46
CA ILE A 138 -6.12 8.34 -29.58
C ILE A 138 -7.12 9.46 -29.23
N THR A 139 -7.84 9.96 -30.21
CA THR A 139 -8.73 11.13 -30.07
C THR A 139 -9.93 10.89 -29.16
N SER A 140 -10.45 9.67 -29.09
CA SER A 140 -11.57 9.32 -28.22
C SER A 140 -11.71 7.82 -28.00
N ILE A 141 -12.30 7.47 -26.85
CA ILE A 141 -12.82 6.16 -26.52
C ILE A 141 -14.31 6.30 -26.22
N THR A 142 -15.09 5.28 -26.60
CA THR A 142 -16.53 5.29 -26.37
C THR A 142 -16.87 4.77 -24.97
N PRO A 143 -18.02 5.13 -24.39
CA PRO A 143 -18.51 4.53 -23.14
C PRO A 143 -18.64 3.01 -23.23
N GLU A 144 -18.95 2.46 -24.39
CA GLU A 144 -19.01 1.01 -24.63
C GLU A 144 -17.64 0.36 -24.44
N ILE A 145 -16.59 0.89 -25.08
CA ILE A 145 -15.20 0.41 -24.91
C ILE A 145 -14.82 0.46 -23.43
N MET A 146 -15.12 1.54 -22.73
CA MET A 146 -14.82 1.67 -21.31
C MET A 146 -15.56 0.66 -20.44
N THR A 147 -16.81 0.38 -20.75
CA THR A 147 -17.59 -0.63 -20.02
C THR A 147 -16.95 -2.01 -20.15
N ILE A 148 -16.69 -2.43 -21.37
CA ILE A 148 -16.03 -3.73 -21.66
C ILE A 148 -14.66 -3.80 -20.98
N ALA A 149 -13.86 -2.74 -21.09
CA ALA A 149 -12.52 -2.69 -20.53
C ALA A 149 -12.53 -2.78 -19.00
N LEU A 150 -13.48 -2.12 -18.32
CA LEU A 150 -13.61 -2.18 -16.86
C LEU A 150 -14.15 -3.53 -16.37
N GLU A 151 -15.05 -4.16 -17.11
CA GLU A 151 -15.53 -5.52 -16.82
C GLU A 151 -14.40 -6.54 -16.93
N GLN A 152 -13.64 -6.49 -18.03
CA GLN A 152 -12.47 -7.35 -18.24
C GLN A 152 -11.39 -7.11 -17.18
N ALA A 153 -11.14 -5.85 -16.80
CA ALA A 153 -10.23 -5.50 -15.71
C ALA A 153 -10.71 -6.02 -14.34
N ARG A 154 -12.03 -6.07 -14.12
CA ARG A 154 -12.60 -6.68 -12.91
C ARG A 154 -12.29 -8.17 -12.86
N ASP A 155 -12.52 -8.89 -13.93
CA ASP A 155 -12.26 -10.33 -14.00
C ASP A 155 -10.78 -10.64 -13.80
N GLY A 156 -9.90 -9.87 -14.44
CA GLY A 156 -8.46 -9.97 -14.23
C GLY A 156 -8.06 -9.70 -12.76
N ARG A 157 -8.61 -8.66 -12.12
CA ARG A 157 -8.33 -8.38 -10.69
C ARG A 157 -8.81 -9.49 -9.78
N ILE A 158 -10.00 -10.05 -10.02
CA ILE A 158 -10.52 -11.16 -9.22
C ILE A 158 -9.63 -12.40 -9.37
N HIS A 159 -9.17 -12.70 -10.58
CA HIS A 159 -8.20 -13.75 -10.83
C HIS A 159 -6.90 -13.52 -10.03
N ILE A 160 -6.32 -12.32 -10.10
CA ILE A 160 -5.09 -11.97 -9.37
C ILE A 160 -5.30 -12.06 -7.84
N LEU A 161 -6.43 -11.59 -7.32
CA LEU A 161 -6.78 -11.77 -5.90
C LEU A 161 -6.81 -13.24 -5.50
N GLY A 162 -7.32 -14.13 -6.38
CA GLY A 162 -7.29 -15.58 -6.17
C GLY A 162 -5.86 -16.15 -6.12
N GLU A 163 -4.97 -15.67 -6.99
CA GLU A 163 -3.55 -16.07 -6.97
C GLU A 163 -2.85 -15.57 -5.69
N MET A 164 -3.10 -14.32 -5.28
CA MET A 164 -2.58 -13.75 -4.05
C MET A 164 -3.06 -14.53 -2.81
N ALA A 165 -4.31 -15.00 -2.81
CA ALA A 165 -4.88 -15.77 -1.72
C ALA A 165 -4.22 -17.14 -1.50
N LYS A 166 -3.50 -17.68 -2.50
CA LYS A 166 -2.69 -18.90 -2.33
C LYS A 166 -1.50 -18.67 -1.38
N ALA A 167 -1.02 -17.42 -1.26
CA ALA A 167 0.03 -17.04 -0.32
C ALA A 167 -0.56 -16.60 1.03
N LEU A 168 -1.51 -15.67 1.02
CA LEU A 168 -2.16 -15.13 2.22
C LEU A 168 -3.62 -14.79 1.91
N THR A 169 -4.55 -15.39 2.68
CA THR A 169 -5.98 -15.10 2.59
C THR A 169 -6.39 -13.93 3.48
N ASN A 170 -5.76 -13.80 4.65
CA ASN A 170 -6.03 -12.76 5.65
C ASN A 170 -4.73 -12.14 6.15
N ALA A 171 -4.82 -10.95 6.75
CA ALA A 171 -3.71 -10.39 7.49
C ALA A 171 -3.33 -11.31 8.66
N ARG A 172 -2.05 -11.37 9.02
CA ARG A 172 -1.59 -12.07 10.22
C ARG A 172 -2.24 -11.43 11.45
N GLU A 173 -2.57 -12.24 12.44
CA GLU A 173 -3.22 -11.78 13.67
C GLU A 173 -2.29 -10.91 14.52
N ASP A 174 -0.99 -11.25 14.52
CA ASP A 174 0.03 -10.58 15.31
C ASP A 174 1.09 -9.91 14.44
N LEU A 175 1.70 -8.87 14.99
CA LEU A 175 2.93 -8.29 14.45
C LEU A 175 4.09 -9.27 14.68
N ALA A 176 5.10 -9.20 13.80
CA ALA A 176 6.33 -9.96 13.99
C ALA A 176 6.98 -9.66 15.35
N ASP A 177 7.64 -10.64 15.96
CA ASP A 177 8.29 -10.47 17.27
C ASP A 177 9.36 -9.37 17.29
N SER A 178 9.98 -9.11 16.15
CA SER A 178 10.93 -8.01 15.95
C SER A 178 10.29 -6.63 15.76
N ALA A 179 8.97 -6.57 15.61
CA ALA A 179 8.28 -5.29 15.43
C ALA A 179 8.06 -4.60 16.78
N PRO A 180 8.23 -3.26 16.86
CA PRO A 180 7.86 -2.50 18.05
C PRO A 180 6.39 -2.73 18.38
N LYS A 181 6.08 -2.98 19.66
CA LYS A 181 4.69 -3.14 20.12
C LYS A 181 4.22 -1.84 20.79
N ILE A 182 3.03 -1.39 20.40
CA ILE A 182 2.38 -0.22 21.01
C ILE A 182 1.11 -0.70 21.69
N THR A 183 1.08 -0.56 23.01
CA THR A 183 -0.11 -0.82 23.83
C THR A 183 -0.77 0.49 24.21
N THR A 184 -2.08 0.60 23.97
CA THR A 184 -2.86 1.77 24.37
C THR A 184 -3.71 1.42 25.59
N LEU A 185 -3.56 2.17 26.66
CA LEU A 185 -4.32 2.06 27.90
C LEU A 185 -5.14 3.32 28.12
N LYS A 186 -6.24 3.21 28.85
CA LYS A 186 -7.04 4.33 29.28
C LYS A 186 -7.05 4.41 30.80
N ILE A 187 -6.64 5.55 31.34
CA ILE A 187 -6.62 5.81 32.76
C ILE A 187 -7.53 7.02 33.10
N PRO A 188 -8.04 7.11 34.33
CA PRO A 188 -8.68 8.34 34.80
C PRO A 188 -7.73 9.54 34.73
N VAL A 189 -8.25 10.68 34.32
CA VAL A 189 -7.45 11.92 34.10
C VAL A 189 -6.73 12.38 35.40
N ASP A 190 -7.36 12.19 36.54
CA ASP A 190 -6.78 12.48 37.85
C ASP A 190 -5.55 11.62 38.19
N LYS A 191 -5.42 10.45 37.55
CA LYS A 191 -4.28 9.52 37.72
C LYS A 191 -3.07 9.85 36.86
N ILE A 192 -3.19 10.75 35.90
CA ILE A 192 -2.08 11.18 35.04
C ILE A 192 -0.90 11.68 35.89
N ARG A 193 -1.18 12.47 36.92
CA ARG A 193 -0.15 13.02 37.80
C ARG A 193 0.60 11.94 38.59
N ASP A 194 -0.06 10.87 38.97
CA ASP A 194 0.53 9.74 39.70
C ASP A 194 1.55 8.99 38.82
N ILE A 195 1.25 8.82 37.54
CA ILE A 195 2.15 8.15 36.56
C ILE A 195 3.34 9.05 36.20
N ILE A 196 3.10 10.35 36.00
CA ILE A 196 4.18 11.29 35.70
C ILE A 196 5.11 11.45 36.91
N GLY A 197 4.54 11.54 38.09
CA GLY A 197 5.25 11.78 39.35
C GLY A 197 5.84 13.19 39.49
N PRO A 198 6.39 13.53 40.66
CA PRO A 198 6.98 14.85 40.91
C PRO A 198 8.13 15.15 39.91
N GLY A 199 7.98 16.21 39.13
CA GLY A 199 8.97 16.62 38.13
C GLY A 199 9.21 15.57 37.04
N GLY A 200 8.27 14.63 36.81
CA GLY A 200 8.38 13.56 35.82
C GLY A 200 9.30 12.41 36.24
N LYS A 201 9.57 12.24 37.53
CA LYS A 201 10.52 11.25 38.05
C LYS A 201 10.04 9.80 37.77
N ILE A 202 8.77 9.49 38.05
CA ILE A 202 8.24 8.12 37.95
C ILE A 202 8.23 7.66 36.50
N ILE A 203 7.71 8.47 35.59
CA ILE A 203 7.67 8.09 34.16
C ILE A 203 9.07 7.90 33.58
N ARG A 204 10.06 8.70 34.01
CA ARG A 204 11.46 8.51 33.57
C ARG A 204 12.06 7.24 34.12
N GLU A 205 11.86 6.90 35.39
CA GLU A 205 12.32 5.64 35.97
C GLU A 205 11.74 4.42 35.21
N ILE A 206 10.42 4.42 34.93
CA ILE A 206 9.80 3.35 34.15
C ILE A 206 10.44 3.24 32.74
N CYS A 207 10.64 4.36 32.06
CA CYS A 207 11.24 4.35 30.71
C CYS A 207 12.71 3.90 30.75
N GLU A 208 13.48 4.27 31.78
CA GLU A 208 14.88 3.87 31.94
C GLU A 208 15.02 2.37 32.28
N GLU A 209 14.18 1.83 33.16
CA GLU A 209 14.21 0.43 33.55
C GLU A 209 13.75 -0.52 32.45
N THR A 210 12.72 -0.13 31.71
CA THR A 210 12.09 -1.00 30.70
C THR A 210 12.57 -0.76 29.26
N GLY A 211 13.20 0.40 28.99
CA GLY A 211 13.50 0.85 27.64
C GLY A 211 12.26 1.24 26.82
N ALA A 212 11.07 1.23 27.42
CA ALA A 212 9.83 1.65 26.76
C ALA A 212 9.73 3.16 26.63
N LYS A 213 8.94 3.63 25.67
CA LYS A 213 8.50 5.02 25.56
C LYS A 213 7.05 5.14 25.96
N ILE A 214 6.73 6.11 26.82
CA ILE A 214 5.37 6.33 27.31
C ILE A 214 4.94 7.73 26.91
N ASP A 215 3.84 7.81 26.15
CA ASP A 215 3.15 9.05 25.81
C ASP A 215 1.80 9.08 26.52
N ILE A 216 1.48 10.21 27.17
CA ILE A 216 0.22 10.42 27.88
C ILE A 216 -0.50 11.62 27.29
N GLU A 217 -1.74 11.40 26.85
CA GLU A 217 -2.62 12.44 26.33
C GLU A 217 -3.47 13.04 27.45
N GLU A 218 -3.94 14.26 27.29
CA GLU A 218 -4.72 15.01 28.31
C GLU A 218 -6.03 14.32 28.69
N ASP A 219 -6.56 13.48 27.81
CA ASP A 219 -7.79 12.72 28.03
C ASP A 219 -7.60 11.42 28.81
N GLY A 220 -6.36 11.14 29.26
CA GLY A 220 -5.99 9.92 29.99
C GLY A 220 -5.63 8.73 29.08
N THR A 221 -5.45 8.94 27.79
CA THR A 221 -4.92 7.91 26.91
C THR A 221 -3.40 7.80 27.11
N VAL A 222 -2.94 6.59 27.44
CA VAL A 222 -1.52 6.25 27.63
C VAL A 222 -1.09 5.29 26.53
N LYS A 223 -0.06 5.65 25.80
CA LYS A 223 0.57 4.81 24.78
C LYS A 223 1.92 4.37 25.25
N VAL A 224 2.10 3.08 25.37
CA VAL A 224 3.38 2.44 25.76
C VAL A 224 3.96 1.77 24.53
N ALA A 225 5.11 2.25 24.07
CA ALA A 225 5.83 1.68 22.94
C ALA A 225 7.08 0.96 23.44
N ALA A 226 7.17 -0.35 23.16
CA ALA A 226 8.30 -1.19 23.52
C ALA A 226 8.99 -1.74 22.26
N VAL A 227 10.30 -1.92 22.34
CA VAL A 227 11.12 -2.42 21.20
C VAL A 227 11.03 -3.93 21.07
N SER A 228 10.65 -4.64 22.15
CA SER A 228 10.45 -6.10 22.18
C SER A 228 9.25 -6.47 23.05
N GLY A 229 8.62 -7.65 22.77
CA GLY A 229 7.43 -8.08 23.47
C GLY A 229 7.56 -8.38 24.99
N PRO A 230 8.74 -8.72 25.53
CA PRO A 230 8.94 -8.94 26.98
C PRO A 230 9.31 -7.68 27.78
N SER A 231 9.37 -6.50 27.15
CA SER A 231 9.76 -5.24 27.81
C SER A 231 8.60 -4.57 28.50
#